data_ba382340f4794fa996d88e2db24ccfd3
#
_entry.id   ba382340f4794fa996d88e2db24ccfd3
#
_cell.length_a   1.000
_cell.length_b   1.000
_cell.length_c   1.000
_cell.angle_alpha   90.00
_cell.angle_beta   90.00
_cell.angle_gamma   90.00
#
_symmetry.space_group_name_H-M   'P 1'
#
loop_
_entity.id
_entity.type
_entity.pdbx_description
1 polymer ?
#
loop_
_entity_poly.entity_id
_entity_poly.type
_entity_poly.pdbx_seq_one_letter_code
_entity_poly.pdbx_strand_id
1 'polypeptide(L)'
;MRACLICNTSATVENYARVEAQEYVRCSRCGLIFVDAIKPPDKLYHAYDGGALKAWRRKLVAPWRGFTHVRNFDQSMARAKRIFDFVTAQKQTLPPHPNWLDIGCNKGFLLATAAAQGWQVYGVELVPELMQPFQRRFKQFAHNIFSQRFIDVQTQFNNDTFDVISAIDVIEHFEEPRRDLSGIYRILQPGGLFVAQTPDGAAKQAETLKERWGALKPLEHLHLFNAANLEIFAKQLGFTEIKFFPPFEAADGNLVAVMRK
;
A
#
# COMPACT_ATOMS: atom_id res chain seq x y z
N MET A 1 -2.01 21.29 16.07
CA MET A 1 -2.42 20.49 14.89
C MET A 1 -1.31 20.46 13.84
N ARG A 2 -1.05 19.29 13.31
CA ARG A 2 -0.08 19.08 12.22
C ARG A 2 -0.59 19.72 10.93
N ALA A 3 0.32 20.27 10.11
CA ALA A 3 -0.07 20.79 8.79
C ALA A 3 -0.53 19.67 7.85
N CYS A 4 -1.54 19.95 7.01
CA CYS A 4 -1.97 19.06 5.95
C CYS A 4 -0.82 18.85 4.94
N LEU A 5 -0.44 17.61 4.69
CA LEU A 5 0.69 17.26 3.82
C LEU A 5 0.47 17.64 2.33
N ILE A 6 -0.79 17.82 1.90
CA ILE A 6 -1.16 18.21 0.53
C ILE A 6 -1.26 19.73 0.39
N CYS A 7 -1.97 20.39 1.30
CA CYS A 7 -2.18 21.84 1.27
C CYS A 7 -1.05 22.64 1.92
N ASN A 8 -0.15 21.98 2.63
CA ASN A 8 0.99 22.53 3.34
C ASN A 8 0.61 23.67 4.33
N THR A 9 -0.50 23.53 5.03
CA THR A 9 -1.01 24.51 6.02
C THR A 9 -1.73 23.81 7.16
N SER A 10 -1.66 24.37 8.35
CA SER A 10 -2.47 23.99 9.52
C SER A 10 -3.73 24.84 9.69
N ALA A 11 -3.83 25.98 9.01
CA ALA A 11 -4.94 26.91 9.16
C ALA A 11 -6.31 26.37 8.74
N THR A 12 -6.32 25.30 7.92
CA THR A 12 -7.53 24.62 7.42
C THR A 12 -7.73 23.24 8.05
N VAL A 13 -7.07 22.94 9.16
CA VAL A 13 -7.16 21.64 9.84
C VAL A 13 -8.11 21.75 11.02
N GLU A 14 -9.08 20.84 11.09
CA GLU A 14 -10.10 20.77 12.13
C GLU A 14 -10.18 19.36 12.73
N ASN A 15 -10.71 19.25 13.95
CA ASN A 15 -10.92 17.93 14.57
C ASN A 15 -11.97 17.14 13.77
N TYR A 16 -11.67 15.87 13.54
CA TYR A 16 -12.57 14.96 12.81
C TYR A 16 -13.15 13.88 13.71
N ALA A 17 -12.30 13.13 14.39
CA ALA A 17 -12.69 12.02 15.26
C ALA A 17 -11.59 11.72 16.28
N ARG A 18 -11.98 11.12 17.42
CA ARG A 18 -11.04 10.60 18.41
C ARG A 18 -11.24 9.12 18.60
N VAL A 19 -10.18 8.35 18.38
CA VAL A 19 -10.21 6.90 18.56
C VAL A 19 -9.12 6.53 19.57
N GLU A 20 -9.51 5.90 20.66
CA GLU A 20 -8.63 5.65 21.80
C GLU A 20 -7.99 6.98 22.30
N ALA A 21 -6.66 7.04 22.40
CA ALA A 21 -5.92 8.25 22.82
C ALA A 21 -5.36 9.03 21.61
N GLN A 22 -5.85 8.80 20.39
CA GLN A 22 -5.35 9.40 19.16
C GLN A 22 -6.41 10.30 18.52
N GLU A 23 -6.00 11.51 18.15
CA GLU A 23 -6.84 12.46 17.41
C GLU A 23 -6.63 12.28 15.91
N TYR A 24 -7.75 12.14 15.16
CA TYR A 24 -7.79 12.35 13.73
C TYR A 24 -8.28 13.74 13.44
N VAL A 25 -7.63 14.37 12.49
CA VAL A 25 -7.98 15.71 12.01
C VAL A 25 -8.31 15.65 10.52
N ARG A 26 -9.09 16.61 10.03
CA ARG A 26 -9.47 16.73 8.63
C ARG A 26 -9.03 18.08 8.08
N CYS A 27 -8.46 18.10 6.90
CA CYS A 27 -8.24 19.33 6.18
C CYS A 27 -9.52 19.77 5.48
N SER A 28 -10.12 20.90 5.87
CA SER A 28 -11.35 21.43 5.26
C SER A 28 -11.16 21.87 3.80
N ARG A 29 -9.91 22.11 3.37
CA ARG A 29 -9.59 22.51 1.98
C ARG A 29 -9.56 21.31 1.01
N CYS A 30 -8.95 20.17 1.39
CA CYS A 30 -8.79 19.02 0.49
C CYS A 30 -9.47 17.75 1.00
N GLY A 31 -10.03 17.75 2.21
CA GLY A 31 -10.72 16.60 2.78
C GLY A 31 -9.82 15.47 3.27
N LEU A 32 -8.48 15.61 3.26
CA LEU A 32 -7.58 14.59 3.80
C LEU A 32 -7.85 14.42 5.30
N ILE A 33 -8.09 13.17 5.73
CA ILE A 33 -8.18 12.82 7.15
C ILE A 33 -6.85 12.19 7.56
N PHE A 34 -6.27 12.60 8.69
CA PHE A 34 -4.97 12.10 9.12
C PHE A 34 -4.79 12.21 10.64
N VAL A 35 -3.89 11.43 11.21
CA VAL A 35 -3.57 11.53 12.64
C VAL A 35 -2.81 12.83 12.91
N ASP A 36 -3.20 13.56 13.97
CA ASP A 36 -2.58 14.83 14.33
C ASP A 36 -1.13 14.65 14.81
N ALA A 37 -0.85 13.57 15.52
CA ALA A 37 0.49 13.22 15.98
C ALA A 37 0.83 11.76 15.66
N ILE A 38 1.80 11.54 14.78
CA ILE A 38 2.31 10.20 14.47
C ILE A 38 3.17 9.75 15.66
N LYS A 39 2.85 8.55 16.19
CA LYS A 39 3.66 7.94 17.24
C LYS A 39 4.99 7.44 16.68
N PRO A 40 6.03 7.26 17.53
CA PRO A 40 7.29 6.68 17.09
C PRO A 40 7.11 5.34 16.37
N PRO A 41 7.97 5.04 15.36
CA PRO A 41 7.85 3.84 14.51
C PRO A 41 7.77 2.52 15.28
N ASP A 42 8.48 2.38 16.39
CA ASP A 42 8.44 1.21 17.25
C ASP A 42 7.01 0.85 17.71
N LYS A 43 6.20 1.87 18.02
CA LYS A 43 4.79 1.67 18.43
C LYS A 43 3.85 1.40 17.26
N LEU A 44 4.13 1.97 16.08
CA LEU A 44 3.34 1.73 14.87
C LEU A 44 3.48 0.28 14.41
N TYR A 45 4.70 -0.25 14.38
CA TYR A 45 4.95 -1.60 13.84
C TYR A 45 4.58 -2.74 14.78
N HIS A 46 4.51 -2.52 16.10
CA HIS A 46 3.98 -3.52 17.04
C HIS A 46 2.51 -3.89 16.75
N ALA A 47 1.72 -3.00 16.15
CA ALA A 47 0.36 -3.30 15.73
C ALA A 47 0.32 -4.36 14.60
N TYR A 48 1.28 -4.30 13.66
CA TYR A 48 1.42 -5.28 12.56
C TYR A 48 1.82 -6.67 13.05
N ASP A 49 2.57 -6.77 14.12
CA ASP A 49 3.00 -8.07 14.68
C ASP A 49 1.83 -8.87 15.26
N GLY A 50 0.67 -8.24 15.48
CA GLY A 50 -0.51 -8.90 16.06
C GLY A 50 -0.27 -9.45 17.46
N GLY A 51 0.72 -8.84 18.16
CA GLY A 51 1.17 -9.21 19.49
C GLY A 51 2.21 -10.34 19.52
N ALA A 52 3.00 -10.38 20.59
CA ALA A 52 4.13 -11.28 20.75
C ALA A 52 3.80 -12.78 20.53
N LEU A 53 2.61 -13.22 20.94
CA LEU A 53 2.18 -14.62 20.77
C LEU A 53 1.95 -14.99 19.30
N LYS A 54 1.35 -14.08 18.49
CA LYS A 54 1.15 -14.33 17.05
C LYS A 54 2.47 -14.23 16.29
N ALA A 55 3.36 -13.32 16.67
CA ALA A 55 4.71 -13.22 16.10
C ALA A 55 5.52 -14.50 16.39
N TRP A 56 5.51 -14.99 17.63
CA TRP A 56 6.15 -16.24 18.03
C TRP A 56 5.60 -17.45 17.25
N ARG A 57 4.26 -17.60 17.15
CA ARG A 57 3.64 -18.67 16.35
C ARG A 57 4.02 -18.59 14.86
N ARG A 58 4.12 -17.39 14.29
CA ARG A 58 4.59 -17.20 12.91
C ARG A 58 6.01 -17.71 12.74
N LYS A 59 6.94 -17.34 13.62
CA LYS A 59 8.35 -17.80 13.59
C LYS A 59 8.46 -19.32 13.67
N LEU A 60 7.63 -19.98 14.47
CA LEU A 60 7.65 -21.44 14.59
C LEU A 60 7.07 -22.18 13.38
N VAL A 61 6.01 -21.66 12.77
CA VAL A 61 5.25 -22.35 11.74
C VAL A 61 5.73 -21.99 10.32
N ALA A 62 6.21 -20.76 10.11
CA ALA A 62 6.61 -20.28 8.79
C ALA A 62 7.70 -21.13 8.12
N PRO A 63 8.75 -21.63 8.82
CA PRO A 63 9.77 -22.46 8.18
C PRO A 63 9.23 -23.75 7.55
N TRP A 64 8.12 -24.29 8.02
CA TRP A 64 7.54 -25.56 7.60
C TRP A 64 6.34 -25.44 6.66
N ARG A 65 5.76 -24.24 6.56
CA ARG A 65 4.56 -24.02 5.74
C ARG A 65 4.90 -23.85 4.26
N GLY A 66 4.37 -24.71 3.42
CA GLY A 66 4.42 -24.55 1.96
C GLY A 66 3.56 -23.39 1.47
N PHE A 67 3.92 -22.79 0.33
CA PHE A 67 3.20 -21.65 -0.26
C PHE A 67 1.71 -21.96 -0.50
N THR A 68 1.38 -23.16 -0.99
CA THR A 68 0.01 -23.60 -1.25
C THR A 68 -0.79 -23.97 0.01
N HIS A 69 -0.13 -24.14 1.16
CA HIS A 69 -0.77 -24.50 2.44
C HIS A 69 -1.08 -23.27 3.30
N VAL A 70 -1.04 -22.09 2.70
CA VAL A 70 -1.43 -20.84 3.39
C VAL A 70 -2.95 -20.80 3.51
N ARG A 71 -3.44 -20.36 4.68
CA ARG A 71 -4.90 -20.20 4.90
C ARG A 71 -5.52 -19.31 3.81
N ASN A 72 -6.68 -19.71 3.29
CA ASN A 72 -7.41 -19.03 2.23
C ASN A 72 -6.60 -18.89 0.92
N PHE A 73 -5.73 -19.87 0.59
CA PHE A 73 -4.87 -19.83 -0.58
C PHE A 73 -5.64 -19.53 -1.88
N ASP A 74 -6.69 -20.30 -2.18
CA ASP A 74 -7.45 -20.15 -3.43
C ASP A 74 -8.11 -18.78 -3.56
N GLN A 75 -8.70 -18.28 -2.46
CA GLN A 75 -9.30 -16.95 -2.43
C GLN A 75 -8.26 -15.84 -2.65
N SER A 76 -7.10 -15.99 -2.01
CA SER A 76 -6.00 -15.03 -2.15
C SER A 76 -5.39 -15.05 -3.56
N MET A 77 -5.25 -16.22 -4.17
CA MET A 77 -4.81 -16.35 -5.56
C MET A 77 -5.84 -15.79 -6.55
N ALA A 78 -7.13 -16.02 -6.31
CA ALA A 78 -8.20 -15.44 -7.14
C ALA A 78 -8.22 -13.92 -7.04
N ARG A 79 -8.01 -13.36 -5.83
CA ARG A 79 -7.84 -11.91 -5.64
C ARG A 79 -6.62 -11.39 -6.40
N ALA A 80 -5.48 -12.02 -6.23
CA ALA A 80 -4.25 -11.66 -6.90
C ALA A 80 -4.40 -11.66 -8.42
N LYS A 81 -5.08 -12.68 -8.97
CA LYS A 81 -5.38 -12.75 -10.40
C LYS A 81 -6.27 -11.58 -10.86
N ARG A 82 -7.33 -11.24 -10.13
CA ARG A 82 -8.17 -10.07 -10.48
C ARG A 82 -7.36 -8.77 -10.51
N ILE A 83 -6.49 -8.56 -9.51
CA ILE A 83 -5.61 -7.38 -9.46
C ILE A 83 -4.66 -7.39 -10.65
N PHE A 84 -3.99 -8.51 -10.92
CA PHE A 84 -3.07 -8.65 -12.03
C PHE A 84 -3.74 -8.37 -13.38
N ASP A 85 -4.88 -9.01 -13.66
CA ASP A 85 -5.63 -8.84 -14.91
C ASP A 85 -6.08 -7.38 -15.08
N PHE A 86 -6.58 -6.75 -14.00
CA PHE A 86 -6.98 -5.34 -14.01
C PHE A 86 -5.79 -4.42 -14.33
N VAL A 87 -4.67 -4.60 -13.66
CA VAL A 87 -3.48 -3.73 -13.82
C VAL A 87 -2.88 -3.89 -15.22
N THR A 88 -2.76 -5.11 -15.71
CA THR A 88 -2.20 -5.36 -17.05
C THR A 88 -3.10 -4.82 -18.15
N ALA A 89 -4.42 -4.82 -17.96
CA ALA A 89 -5.37 -4.19 -18.89
C ALA A 89 -5.22 -2.65 -18.98
N GLN A 90 -4.62 -1.99 -17.98
CA GLN A 90 -4.34 -0.55 -18.03
C GLN A 90 -3.05 -0.22 -18.80
N LYS A 91 -2.21 -1.20 -19.12
CA LYS A 91 -0.96 -1.01 -19.89
C LYS A 91 -1.24 -1.20 -21.39
N GLN A 92 -0.81 -0.25 -22.19
CA GLN A 92 -0.93 -0.32 -23.65
C GLN A 92 0.16 -1.19 -24.27
N THR A 93 1.36 -1.12 -23.71
CA THR A 93 2.54 -1.88 -24.15
C THR A 93 3.33 -2.36 -22.96
N LEU A 94 3.93 -3.54 -23.10
CA LEU A 94 4.84 -4.13 -22.14
C LEU A 94 6.14 -4.55 -22.84
N PRO A 95 7.32 -4.36 -22.21
CA PRO A 95 8.55 -4.94 -22.72
C PRO A 95 8.53 -6.49 -22.59
N PRO A 96 9.46 -7.20 -23.24
CA PRO A 96 9.52 -8.67 -23.18
C PRO A 96 9.66 -9.24 -21.77
N HIS A 97 10.32 -8.50 -20.85
CA HIS A 97 10.54 -8.89 -19.45
C HIS A 97 10.16 -7.72 -18.54
N PRO A 98 8.87 -7.48 -18.30
CA PRO A 98 8.44 -6.35 -17.50
C PRO A 98 8.72 -6.54 -16.01
N ASN A 99 9.01 -5.44 -15.31
CA ASN A 99 9.32 -5.41 -13.89
C ASN A 99 8.10 -4.96 -13.07
N TRP A 100 7.74 -5.76 -12.05
CA TRP A 100 6.68 -5.43 -11.09
C TRP A 100 7.24 -5.35 -9.67
N LEU A 101 7.03 -4.23 -9.00
CA LEU A 101 7.28 -4.08 -7.57
C LEU A 101 5.94 -4.07 -6.82
N ASP A 102 5.79 -4.93 -5.81
CA ASP A 102 4.64 -4.94 -4.91
C ASP A 102 5.07 -4.48 -3.51
N ILE A 103 4.61 -3.30 -3.10
CA ILE A 103 4.90 -2.72 -1.78
C ILE A 103 3.82 -3.21 -0.81
N GLY A 104 4.24 -3.79 0.33
CA GLY A 104 3.33 -4.50 1.24
C GLY A 104 2.87 -5.83 0.66
N CYS A 105 3.78 -6.57 0.02
CA CYS A 105 3.45 -7.77 -0.75
C CYS A 105 2.93 -8.95 0.08
N ASN A 106 2.90 -8.84 1.40
CA ASN A 106 2.34 -9.83 2.33
C ASN A 106 2.91 -11.24 2.04
N LYS A 107 2.07 -12.20 1.66
CA LYS A 107 2.45 -13.59 1.37
C LYS A 107 2.90 -13.83 -0.08
N GLY A 108 2.98 -12.77 -0.90
CA GLY A 108 3.48 -12.81 -2.27
C GLY A 108 2.53 -13.41 -3.31
N PHE A 109 1.21 -13.41 -3.07
CA PHE A 109 0.25 -13.97 -4.02
C PHE A 109 0.22 -13.19 -5.34
N LEU A 110 0.26 -11.86 -5.29
CA LEU A 110 0.32 -11.01 -6.48
C LEU A 110 1.64 -11.21 -7.23
N LEU A 111 2.76 -11.28 -6.50
CA LEU A 111 4.08 -11.59 -7.07
C LEU A 111 4.10 -12.97 -7.74
N ALA A 112 3.49 -14.00 -7.10
CA ALA A 112 3.40 -15.33 -7.67
C ALA A 112 2.58 -15.34 -8.96
N THR A 113 1.50 -14.58 -9.02
CA THR A 113 0.66 -14.44 -10.22
C THR A 113 1.44 -13.77 -11.34
N ALA A 114 2.11 -12.65 -11.06
CA ALA A 114 2.92 -11.94 -12.05
C ALA A 114 4.11 -12.79 -12.54
N ALA A 115 4.81 -13.48 -11.64
CA ALA A 115 5.92 -14.37 -11.99
C ALA A 115 5.49 -15.52 -12.92
N ALA A 116 4.29 -16.08 -12.70
CA ALA A 116 3.73 -17.12 -13.57
C ALA A 116 3.40 -16.62 -14.99
N GLN A 117 3.29 -15.29 -15.17
CA GLN A 117 3.09 -14.63 -16.47
C GLN A 117 4.38 -14.03 -17.05
N GLY A 118 5.55 -14.45 -16.54
CA GLY A 118 6.86 -14.06 -17.08
C GLY A 118 7.41 -12.71 -16.59
N TRP A 119 6.77 -12.07 -15.58
CA TRP A 119 7.27 -10.84 -15.02
C TRP A 119 8.48 -11.06 -14.10
N GLN A 120 9.40 -10.12 -14.10
CA GLN A 120 10.40 -9.98 -13.05
C GLN A 120 9.74 -9.32 -11.85
N VAL A 121 9.75 -10.01 -10.71
CA VAL A 121 9.01 -9.56 -9.54
C VAL A 121 9.91 -9.17 -8.38
N TYR A 122 9.51 -8.10 -7.71
CA TYR A 122 10.16 -7.50 -6.55
C TYR A 122 9.12 -7.27 -5.47
N GLY A 123 9.47 -7.48 -4.20
CA GLY A 123 8.55 -7.30 -3.09
C GLY A 123 9.17 -6.59 -1.90
N VAL A 124 8.37 -5.75 -1.27
CA VAL A 124 8.71 -5.11 0.02
C VAL A 124 7.67 -5.52 1.04
N GLU A 125 8.12 -6.14 2.16
CA GLU A 125 7.24 -6.59 3.24
C GLU A 125 7.96 -6.48 4.58
N LEU A 126 7.33 -5.87 5.57
CA LEU A 126 7.93 -5.65 6.89
C LEU A 126 8.09 -6.92 7.71
N VAL A 127 7.20 -7.90 7.51
CA VAL A 127 7.15 -9.16 8.26
C VAL A 127 7.78 -10.28 7.43
N PRO A 128 9.08 -10.58 7.59
CA PRO A 128 9.81 -11.51 6.72
C PRO A 128 9.21 -12.92 6.73
N GLU A 129 8.61 -13.35 7.84
CA GLU A 129 7.97 -14.67 7.96
C GLU A 129 6.80 -14.86 6.99
N LEU A 130 6.14 -13.79 6.57
CA LEU A 130 5.05 -13.85 5.58
C LEU A 130 5.58 -14.25 4.21
N MET A 131 6.77 -13.79 3.83
CA MET A 131 7.38 -14.02 2.52
C MET A 131 8.17 -15.34 2.41
N GLN A 132 8.52 -15.98 3.52
CA GLN A 132 9.31 -17.22 3.48
C GLN A 132 8.69 -18.33 2.60
N PRO A 133 7.36 -18.59 2.60
CA PRO A 133 6.76 -19.58 1.71
C PRO A 133 6.94 -19.24 0.22
N PHE A 134 6.82 -17.94 -0.13
CA PHE A 134 7.05 -17.46 -1.49
C PHE A 134 8.52 -17.64 -1.89
N GLN A 135 9.45 -17.16 -1.09
CA GLN A 135 10.90 -17.24 -1.35
C GLN A 135 11.39 -18.69 -1.54
N ARG A 136 10.84 -19.64 -0.76
CA ARG A 136 11.16 -21.07 -0.94
C ARG A 136 10.60 -21.64 -2.25
N ARG A 137 9.43 -21.20 -2.68
CA ARG A 137 8.78 -21.68 -3.91
C ARG A 137 9.36 -21.05 -5.18
N PHE A 138 9.74 -19.77 -5.10
CA PHE A 138 10.25 -18.94 -6.19
C PHE A 138 11.68 -18.48 -5.91
N LYS A 139 12.60 -19.45 -5.80
CA LYS A 139 13.99 -19.20 -5.40
C LYS A 139 14.72 -18.18 -6.28
N GLN A 140 14.38 -18.11 -7.58
CA GLN A 140 14.95 -17.14 -8.52
C GLN A 140 14.66 -15.68 -8.16
N PHE A 141 13.59 -15.42 -7.39
CA PHE A 141 13.21 -14.08 -6.94
C PHE A 141 13.49 -13.84 -5.45
N ALA A 142 14.09 -14.78 -4.73
CA ALA A 142 14.28 -14.67 -3.30
C ALA A 142 15.11 -13.44 -2.88
N HIS A 143 16.08 -13.04 -3.72
CA HIS A 143 16.93 -11.85 -3.53
C HIS A 143 16.24 -10.53 -3.88
N ASN A 144 15.07 -10.57 -4.54
CA ASN A 144 14.26 -9.40 -4.88
C ASN A 144 13.23 -9.07 -3.78
N ILE A 145 13.28 -9.75 -2.64
CA ILE A 145 12.35 -9.55 -1.53
C ILE A 145 13.07 -8.82 -0.39
N PHE A 146 12.57 -7.65 -0.05
CA PHE A 146 13.16 -6.75 0.94
C PHE A 146 12.28 -6.71 2.19
N SER A 147 12.85 -7.09 3.34
CA SER A 147 12.16 -7.07 4.64
C SER A 147 12.47 -5.76 5.39
N GLN A 148 12.03 -4.65 4.82
CA GLN A 148 12.28 -3.27 5.29
C GLN A 148 11.07 -2.39 4.97
N ARG A 149 11.03 -1.17 5.53
CA ARG A 149 10.06 -0.16 5.06
C ARG A 149 10.43 0.28 3.64
N PHE A 150 9.43 0.63 2.84
CA PHE A 150 9.70 1.10 1.48
C PHE A 150 10.60 2.34 1.48
N ILE A 151 10.37 3.29 2.40
CA ILE A 151 11.16 4.51 2.56
C ILE A 151 12.67 4.25 2.76
N ASP A 152 13.02 3.11 3.35
CA ASP A 152 14.42 2.74 3.63
C ASP A 152 15.05 1.99 2.45
N VAL A 153 14.26 1.23 1.68
CA VAL A 153 14.77 0.40 0.57
C VAL A 153 14.71 1.09 -0.78
N GLN A 154 13.85 2.08 -0.97
CA GLN A 154 13.61 2.72 -2.27
C GLN A 154 14.88 3.27 -2.93
N THR A 155 15.86 3.70 -2.14
CA THR A 155 17.14 4.24 -2.66
C THR A 155 18.06 3.18 -3.28
N GLN A 156 17.78 1.89 -3.05
CA GLN A 156 18.51 0.77 -3.67
C GLN A 156 18.06 0.53 -5.11
N PHE A 157 16.89 1.04 -5.51
CA PHE A 157 16.38 0.93 -6.87
C PHE A 157 16.85 2.12 -7.72
N ASN A 158 17.28 1.82 -8.95
CA ASN A 158 17.60 2.85 -9.93
C ASN A 158 16.33 3.61 -10.37
N ASN A 159 16.51 4.79 -10.96
CA ASN A 159 15.42 5.49 -11.62
C ASN A 159 14.87 4.64 -12.77
N ASP A 160 13.60 4.84 -13.09
CA ASP A 160 12.98 4.26 -14.29
C ASP A 160 13.16 2.72 -14.40
N THR A 161 12.99 2.01 -13.29
CA THR A 161 13.21 0.55 -13.20
C THR A 161 11.94 -0.25 -13.44
N PHE A 162 10.81 0.20 -12.90
CA PHE A 162 9.59 -0.61 -12.82
C PHE A 162 8.53 -0.18 -13.84
N ASP A 163 7.96 -1.16 -14.54
CA ASP A 163 6.80 -0.96 -15.43
C ASP A 163 5.51 -0.80 -14.63
N VAL A 164 5.41 -1.52 -13.51
CA VAL A 164 4.29 -1.48 -12.60
C VAL A 164 4.80 -1.47 -11.16
N ILE A 165 4.21 -0.61 -10.35
CA ILE A 165 4.34 -0.64 -8.89
C ILE A 165 2.93 -0.76 -8.31
N SER A 166 2.72 -1.70 -7.38
CA SER A 166 1.47 -1.85 -6.63
C SER A 166 1.67 -1.57 -5.14
N ALA A 167 0.65 -0.98 -4.50
CA ALA A 167 0.55 -0.76 -3.07
C ALA A 167 -0.92 -0.93 -2.65
N ILE A 168 -1.30 -2.17 -2.32
CA ILE A 168 -2.69 -2.54 -2.04
C ILE A 168 -2.92 -2.57 -0.53
N ASP A 169 -3.70 -1.62 -0.02
CA ASP A 169 -3.94 -1.39 1.40
C ASP A 169 -2.61 -1.07 2.13
N VAL A 170 -1.86 -0.07 1.61
CA VAL A 170 -0.52 0.29 2.09
C VAL A 170 -0.29 1.80 2.21
N ILE A 171 -0.74 2.63 1.27
CA ILE A 171 -0.37 4.06 1.24
C ILE A 171 -0.90 4.84 2.44
N GLU A 172 -1.98 4.38 3.07
CA GLU A 172 -2.53 4.91 4.32
C GLU A 172 -1.60 4.73 5.52
N HIS A 173 -0.66 3.79 5.44
CA HIS A 173 0.30 3.46 6.48
C HIS A 173 1.61 4.25 6.37
N PHE A 174 1.87 4.93 5.26
CA PHE A 174 3.12 5.68 5.07
C PHE A 174 3.25 6.78 6.12
N GLU A 175 4.40 6.81 6.81
CA GLU A 175 4.72 7.88 7.77
C GLU A 175 5.06 9.19 7.06
N GLU A 176 5.78 9.09 5.93
CA GLU A 176 6.20 10.21 5.08
C GLU A 176 5.66 10.05 3.63
N PRO A 177 4.32 10.15 3.41
CA PRO A 177 3.72 9.82 2.11
C PRO A 177 4.32 10.61 0.94
N ARG A 178 4.75 11.86 1.17
CA ARG A 178 5.39 12.67 0.12
C ARG A 178 6.72 12.06 -0.33
N ARG A 179 7.52 11.59 0.60
CA ARG A 179 8.82 10.96 0.33
C ARG A 179 8.64 9.58 -0.31
N ASP A 180 7.70 8.79 0.21
CA ASP A 180 7.39 7.46 -0.34
C ASP A 180 6.86 7.56 -1.76
N LEU A 181 5.82 8.39 -2.02
CA LEU A 181 5.25 8.54 -3.36
C LEU A 181 6.21 9.22 -4.35
N SER A 182 7.08 10.14 -3.90
CA SER A 182 8.16 10.68 -4.74
C SER A 182 9.15 9.59 -5.13
N GLY A 183 9.48 8.69 -4.20
CA GLY A 183 10.32 7.51 -4.47
C GLY A 183 9.68 6.57 -5.47
N ILE A 184 8.39 6.29 -5.34
CA ILE A 184 7.60 5.50 -6.29
C ILE A 184 7.67 6.14 -7.69
N TYR A 185 7.39 7.44 -7.78
CA TYR A 185 7.47 8.17 -9.05
C TYR A 185 8.86 8.09 -9.69
N ARG A 186 9.92 8.25 -8.89
CA ARG A 186 11.31 8.20 -9.36
C ARG A 186 11.68 6.86 -9.99
N ILE A 187 11.32 5.75 -9.32
CA ILE A 187 11.71 4.40 -9.76
C ILE A 187 10.76 3.81 -10.81
N LEU A 188 9.60 4.42 -11.04
CA LEU A 188 8.66 4.05 -12.09
C LEU A 188 9.21 4.49 -13.45
N GLN A 189 9.11 3.65 -14.49
CA GLN A 189 9.49 4.00 -15.85
C GLN A 189 8.57 5.08 -16.44
N PRO A 190 9.03 5.88 -17.42
CA PRO A 190 8.13 6.71 -18.23
C PRO A 190 7.00 5.88 -18.83
N GLY A 191 5.75 6.32 -18.63
CA GLY A 191 4.54 5.54 -18.99
C GLY A 191 4.27 4.33 -18.09
N GLY A 192 5.05 4.12 -17.03
CA GLY A 192 4.81 3.11 -16.00
C GLY A 192 3.57 3.43 -15.16
N LEU A 193 3.01 2.42 -14.50
CA LEU A 193 1.81 2.53 -13.68
C LEU A 193 2.10 2.32 -12.21
N PHE A 194 1.64 3.23 -11.38
CA PHE A 194 1.47 3.02 -9.95
C PHE A 194 0.00 2.74 -9.65
N VAL A 195 -0.28 1.61 -9.02
CA VAL A 195 -1.63 1.18 -8.63
C VAL A 195 -1.72 1.06 -7.12
N ALA A 196 -2.61 1.84 -6.52
CA ALA A 196 -2.86 1.82 -5.08
C ALA A 196 -4.33 1.50 -4.79
N GLN A 197 -4.58 0.67 -3.77
CA GLN A 197 -5.89 0.58 -3.11
C GLN A 197 -5.73 1.10 -1.69
N THR A 198 -6.71 1.87 -1.20
CA THR A 198 -6.69 2.46 0.15
C THR A 198 -8.11 2.76 0.62
N PRO A 199 -8.38 2.85 1.93
CA PRO A 199 -9.67 3.34 2.42
C PRO A 199 -9.97 4.74 1.88
N ASP A 200 -11.22 4.93 1.41
CA ASP A 200 -11.68 6.21 0.89
C ASP A 200 -12.18 7.12 2.01
N GLY A 201 -11.43 8.16 2.34
CA GLY A 201 -11.81 9.17 3.34
C GLY A 201 -13.09 9.96 3.02
N ALA A 202 -13.63 9.83 1.80
CA ALA A 202 -14.92 10.37 1.39
C ALA A 202 -16.03 9.31 1.30
N ALA A 203 -15.75 8.06 1.70
CA ALA A 203 -16.77 7.02 1.73
C ALA A 203 -17.93 7.38 2.66
N LYS A 204 -19.15 6.93 2.32
CA LYS A 204 -20.34 7.18 3.15
C LYS A 204 -20.13 6.74 4.61
N GLN A 205 -19.42 5.65 4.84
CA GLN A 205 -19.10 5.14 6.16
C GLN A 205 -18.22 6.11 6.96
N ALA A 206 -17.30 6.82 6.32
CA ALA A 206 -16.46 7.83 6.98
C ALA A 206 -17.33 8.93 7.63
N GLU A 207 -18.35 9.43 6.93
CA GLU A 207 -19.26 10.46 7.43
C GLU A 207 -20.29 9.93 8.44
N THR A 208 -20.80 8.71 8.23
CA THR A 208 -21.91 8.18 9.04
C THR A 208 -21.45 7.48 10.31
N LEU A 209 -20.32 6.80 10.29
CA LEU A 209 -19.80 6.04 11.43
C LEU A 209 -18.81 6.83 12.28
N LYS A 210 -18.12 7.82 11.69
CA LYS A 210 -17.10 8.66 12.38
C LYS A 210 -16.15 7.80 13.22
N GLU A 211 -16.15 7.98 14.55
CA GLU A 211 -15.28 7.24 15.46
C GLU A 211 -15.43 5.70 15.38
N ARG A 212 -16.57 5.22 14.88
CA ARG A 212 -16.85 3.78 14.71
C ARG A 212 -16.48 3.27 13.32
N TRP A 213 -15.97 4.13 12.43
CA TRP A 213 -15.52 3.70 11.11
C TRP A 213 -14.29 2.82 11.22
N GLY A 214 -14.38 1.58 10.71
CA GLY A 214 -13.33 0.56 10.86
C GLY A 214 -12.00 0.90 10.19
N ALA A 215 -11.96 1.94 9.34
CA ALA A 215 -10.70 2.44 8.79
C ALA A 215 -9.97 3.42 9.72
N LEU A 216 -10.58 3.88 10.81
CA LEU A 216 -9.87 4.68 11.83
C LEU A 216 -9.07 3.74 12.75
N LYS A 217 -7.84 3.45 12.35
CA LYS A 217 -6.87 2.62 13.08
C LYS A 217 -5.63 3.46 13.41
N PRO A 218 -5.60 4.15 14.55
CA PRO A 218 -4.62 5.23 14.80
C PRO A 218 -3.15 4.83 14.75
N LEU A 219 -2.85 3.54 14.98
CA LEU A 219 -1.50 3.00 14.93
C LEU A 219 -1.13 2.36 13.58
N GLU A 220 -2.09 2.33 12.65
CA GLU A 220 -1.91 1.71 11.34
C GLU A 220 -2.22 2.70 10.22
N HIS A 221 -3.42 3.28 10.20
CA HIS A 221 -3.89 4.18 9.15
C HIS A 221 -3.60 5.64 9.53
N LEU A 222 -2.47 6.14 9.07
CA LEU A 222 -1.99 7.48 9.41
C LEU A 222 -2.60 8.57 8.51
N HIS A 223 -3.01 8.20 7.30
CA HIS A 223 -3.55 9.11 6.28
C HIS A 223 -4.69 8.41 5.51
N LEU A 224 -5.88 8.99 5.53
CA LEU A 224 -7.04 8.47 4.80
C LEU A 224 -7.31 9.42 3.62
N PHE A 225 -6.86 9.00 2.47
CA PHE A 225 -7.02 9.73 1.22
C PHE A 225 -8.45 9.60 0.69
N ASN A 226 -8.82 10.48 -0.22
CA ASN A 226 -9.98 10.34 -1.11
C ASN A 226 -9.54 10.66 -2.55
N ALA A 227 -10.41 10.40 -3.52
CA ALA A 227 -10.06 10.59 -4.93
C ALA A 227 -9.58 12.02 -5.22
N ALA A 228 -10.27 13.04 -4.71
CA ALA A 228 -9.93 14.43 -5.00
C ALA A 228 -8.56 14.84 -4.43
N ASN A 229 -8.27 14.51 -3.17
CA ASN A 229 -7.00 14.90 -2.56
C ASN A 229 -5.83 14.04 -3.03
N LEU A 230 -6.05 12.77 -3.34
CA LEU A 230 -5.03 11.90 -3.90
C LEU A 230 -4.65 12.33 -5.34
N GLU A 231 -5.62 12.80 -6.15
CA GLU A 231 -5.35 13.38 -7.46
C GLU A 231 -4.49 14.64 -7.37
N ILE A 232 -4.84 15.58 -6.47
CA ILE A 232 -4.04 16.79 -6.23
C ILE A 232 -2.61 16.40 -5.83
N PHE A 233 -2.49 15.45 -4.92
CA PHE A 233 -1.20 15.03 -4.40
C PHE A 233 -0.36 14.34 -5.47
N ALA A 234 -0.94 13.42 -6.25
CA ALA A 234 -0.26 12.75 -7.35
C ALA A 234 0.24 13.73 -8.41
N LYS A 235 -0.58 14.72 -8.80
CA LYS A 235 -0.18 15.78 -9.75
C LYS A 235 0.99 16.62 -9.22
N GLN A 236 0.99 16.95 -7.92
CA GLN A 236 2.12 17.66 -7.29
C GLN A 236 3.43 16.87 -7.34
N LEU A 237 3.36 15.55 -7.45
CA LEU A 237 4.51 14.64 -7.51
C LEU A 237 4.95 14.33 -8.95
N GLY A 238 4.18 14.78 -9.97
CA GLY A 238 4.50 14.65 -11.37
C GLY A 238 3.71 13.59 -12.15
N PHE A 239 2.81 12.84 -11.51
CA PHE A 239 1.94 11.90 -12.23
C PHE A 239 1.03 12.65 -13.22
N THR A 240 0.91 12.14 -14.45
CA THR A 240 0.25 12.82 -15.55
C THR A 240 -1.20 12.40 -15.73
N GLU A 241 -1.51 11.13 -15.53
CA GLU A 241 -2.86 10.56 -15.68
C GLU A 241 -3.23 9.84 -14.38
N ILE A 242 -4.33 10.24 -13.77
CA ILE A 242 -4.85 9.62 -12.55
C ILE A 242 -6.30 9.19 -12.81
N LYS A 243 -6.58 7.91 -12.63
CA LYS A 243 -7.92 7.33 -12.76
C LYS A 243 -8.31 6.61 -11.48
N PHE A 244 -9.58 6.69 -11.12
CA PHE A 244 -10.13 6.02 -9.94
C PHE A 244 -11.13 4.96 -10.34
N PHE A 245 -11.11 3.84 -9.60
CA PHE A 245 -11.93 2.67 -9.84
C PHE A 245 -12.52 2.14 -8.52
N PRO A 246 -13.58 1.33 -8.59
CA PRO A 246 -14.08 0.58 -7.45
C PRO A 246 -13.00 -0.36 -6.85
N PRO A 247 -13.09 -0.71 -5.57
CA PRO A 247 -12.16 -1.63 -4.93
C PRO A 247 -12.17 -3.02 -5.57
N PHE A 248 -11.05 -3.74 -5.41
CA PHE A 248 -10.90 -5.12 -5.93
C PHE A 248 -11.81 -6.14 -5.22
N GLU A 249 -12.26 -5.84 -4.04
CA GLU A 249 -13.29 -6.57 -3.31
C GLU A 249 -14.57 -5.74 -3.20
N ALA A 250 -15.69 -6.43 -3.04
CA ALA A 250 -16.97 -5.78 -2.74
C ALA A 250 -17.04 -5.14 -1.34
N ALA A 251 -15.90 -5.00 -0.65
CA ALA A 251 -15.80 -4.34 0.64
C ALA A 251 -15.99 -2.84 0.44
N ASP A 252 -17.04 -2.32 1.01
CA ASP A 252 -17.41 -0.92 0.92
C ASP A 252 -16.35 0.00 1.55
N GLY A 253 -16.07 1.12 0.89
CA GLY A 253 -15.30 2.22 1.46
C GLY A 253 -13.81 2.22 1.12
N ASN A 254 -13.35 1.46 0.14
CA ASN A 254 -12.02 1.61 -0.46
C ASN A 254 -12.13 2.21 -1.87
N LEU A 255 -11.05 2.82 -2.34
CA LEU A 255 -10.87 3.27 -3.72
C LEU A 255 -9.62 2.64 -4.31
N VAL A 256 -9.61 2.43 -5.62
CA VAL A 256 -8.41 2.08 -6.39
C VAL A 256 -8.00 3.27 -7.23
N ALA A 257 -6.74 3.68 -7.13
CA ALA A 257 -6.13 4.71 -7.94
C ALA A 257 -5.09 4.10 -8.88
N VAL A 258 -5.17 4.45 -10.16
CA VAL A 258 -4.16 4.14 -11.18
C VAL A 258 -3.52 5.44 -11.61
N MET A 259 -2.22 5.56 -11.43
CA MET A 259 -1.44 6.77 -11.68
C MET A 259 -0.33 6.45 -12.69
N ARG A 260 -0.19 7.27 -13.71
CA ARG A 260 0.83 7.11 -14.77
C ARG A 260 1.93 8.16 -14.63
N LYS A 261 3.17 7.73 -14.74
CA LYS A 261 4.33 8.61 -14.87
C LYS A 261 4.43 9.21 -16.26
#